data_7bd9e94e859e0d4d9acf299f122bbb2c
#
_entry.id   7bd9e94e859e0d4d9acf299f122bbb2c
#
_cell.length_a   1.000
_cell.length_b   1.000
_cell.length_c   1.000
_cell.angle_alpha   90.00
_cell.angle_beta   90.00
_cell.angle_gamma   90.00
#
_symmetry.space_group_name_H-M   'P 1'
#
loop_
_entity.id
_entity.type
_entity.pdbx_description
1 polymer ?
#
loop_
_entity_poly.entity_id
_entity_poly.type
_entity_poly.pdbx_seq_one_letter_code
_entity_poly.pdbx_strand_id
1 'polypeptide(L)'
;MRKILLVAVVGFATGALAAEPAPSSPVESAPAGQPDLTRMQAALNGARPESVASTPIPGLYEVVLGGQVLYLSADGRFVVQGELIDLDTRANLTDARRGALRGKAVEAVGEDQMVIFAPEGPVKHTVTVFTDIDCGYCRRMHGQMPAYHQEGIKIRYLWFPREGAGSASFAKSIGVWCAADRLDAMNRAKRGEEIERKTCDNPVQAQYELAQQLGIRG
;
A
#
# COMPACT_ATOMS: atom_id res chain seq x y z
N MET A 1 5.50 -74.27 -61.31
CA MET A 1 4.76 -73.08 -61.77
C MET A 1 4.32 -72.32 -60.54
N ARG A 2 4.99 -71.20 -60.22
CA ARG A 2 4.83 -70.43 -58.99
C ARG A 2 4.13 -69.11 -59.38
N LYS A 3 2.86 -68.96 -58.97
CA LYS A 3 2.11 -67.73 -59.24
C LYS A 3 2.54 -66.68 -58.18
N ILE A 4 3.04 -65.53 -58.66
CA ILE A 4 3.39 -64.37 -57.86
C ILE A 4 2.15 -63.50 -57.80
N LEU A 5 1.65 -63.27 -56.59
CA LEU A 5 0.56 -62.37 -56.31
C LEU A 5 1.14 -60.98 -56.00
N LEU A 6 0.83 -59.98 -56.84
CA LEU A 6 1.22 -58.61 -56.62
C LEU A 6 0.16 -57.98 -55.71
N VAL A 7 0.53 -57.53 -54.53
CA VAL A 7 -0.30 -56.75 -53.63
C VAL A 7 0.06 -55.25 -53.83
N ALA A 8 -0.88 -54.49 -54.34
CA ALA A 8 -0.75 -53.05 -54.43
C ALA A 8 -1.10 -52.40 -53.09
N VAL A 9 -0.13 -51.73 -52.46
CA VAL A 9 -0.33 -50.94 -51.28
C VAL A 9 -0.70 -49.51 -51.70
N VAL A 10 -1.95 -49.13 -51.44
CA VAL A 10 -2.43 -47.72 -51.59
C VAL A 10 -2.07 -46.99 -50.33
N GLY A 11 -1.10 -46.09 -50.39
CA GLY A 11 -0.70 -45.22 -49.30
C GLY A 11 -1.68 -44.03 -49.21
N PHE A 12 -2.44 -43.95 -48.15
CA PHE A 12 -3.15 -42.74 -47.79
C PHE A 12 -2.18 -41.76 -47.10
N ALA A 13 -1.84 -40.70 -47.77
CA ALA A 13 -1.13 -39.55 -47.16
C ALA A 13 -2.14 -38.68 -46.41
N THR A 14 -2.15 -38.81 -45.08
CA THR A 14 -2.85 -37.84 -44.20
C THR A 14 -1.99 -36.58 -44.10
N GLY A 15 -2.33 -35.55 -44.82
CA GLY A 15 -1.74 -34.23 -44.68
C GLY A 15 -2.19 -33.59 -43.38
N ALA A 16 -1.31 -33.50 -42.39
CA ALA A 16 -1.54 -32.67 -41.20
C ALA A 16 -1.39 -31.20 -41.63
N LEU A 17 -2.52 -30.48 -41.64
CA LEU A 17 -2.50 -29.03 -41.71
C LEU A 17 -1.92 -28.49 -40.41
N ALA A 18 -0.67 -28.11 -40.43
CA ALA A 18 -0.07 -27.28 -39.40
C ALA A 18 -0.71 -25.89 -39.49
N ALA A 19 -1.47 -25.52 -38.46
CA ALA A 19 -1.96 -24.16 -38.30
C ALA A 19 -0.74 -23.22 -38.13
N GLU A 20 -0.49 -22.37 -39.09
CA GLU A 20 0.50 -21.31 -38.95
C GLU A 20 0.08 -20.35 -37.80
N PRO A 21 1.00 -20.01 -36.87
CA PRO A 21 0.72 -18.99 -35.89
C PRO A 21 0.45 -17.66 -36.59
N ALA A 22 -0.69 -17.03 -36.28
CA ALA A 22 -1.06 -15.73 -36.81
C ALA A 22 0.10 -14.72 -36.57
N PRO A 23 0.43 -13.86 -37.55
CA PRO A 23 1.49 -12.88 -37.41
C PRO A 23 1.17 -11.95 -36.25
N SER A 24 2.05 -11.93 -35.24
CA SER A 24 2.03 -10.93 -34.19
C SER A 24 2.21 -9.56 -34.84
N SER A 25 1.19 -8.73 -34.81
CA SER A 25 1.26 -7.35 -35.27
C SER A 25 2.42 -6.65 -34.54
N PRO A 26 3.25 -5.86 -35.22
CA PRO A 26 4.30 -5.09 -34.58
C PRO A 26 3.66 -4.23 -33.50
N VAL A 27 4.19 -4.31 -32.27
CA VAL A 27 3.86 -3.37 -31.20
C VAL A 27 4.44 -2.04 -31.64
N GLU A 28 3.59 -1.21 -32.21
CA GLU A 28 3.92 0.18 -32.53
C GLU A 28 4.26 0.85 -31.19
N SER A 29 5.52 1.26 -31.04
CA SER A 29 5.99 1.98 -29.88
C SER A 29 5.21 3.29 -29.78
N ALA A 30 4.27 3.37 -28.83
CA ALA A 30 3.55 4.59 -28.53
C ALA A 30 4.58 5.72 -28.25
N PRO A 31 4.35 6.94 -28.77
CA PRO A 31 5.20 8.09 -28.49
C PRO A 31 5.28 8.31 -26.98
N ALA A 32 6.37 8.93 -26.51
CA ALA A 32 6.62 9.30 -25.13
C ALA A 32 5.49 10.23 -24.62
N GLY A 33 4.36 9.63 -24.25
CA GLY A 33 3.10 10.23 -23.84
C GLY A 33 2.53 9.48 -22.64
N GLN A 34 1.34 9.82 -22.24
CA GLN A 34 0.62 9.10 -21.20
C GLN A 34 0.06 7.78 -21.75
N PRO A 35 -0.11 6.74 -20.91
CA PRO A 35 -0.74 5.49 -21.34
C PRO A 35 -2.20 5.71 -21.67
N ASP A 36 -2.77 4.83 -22.50
CA ASP A 36 -4.22 4.80 -22.72
C ASP A 36 -4.94 4.29 -21.45
N LEU A 37 -5.61 5.18 -20.75
CA LEU A 37 -6.34 4.88 -19.52
C LEU A 37 -7.77 4.35 -19.78
N THR A 38 -8.27 4.41 -21.01
CA THR A 38 -9.67 4.13 -21.34
C THR A 38 -10.10 2.74 -20.91
N ARG A 39 -9.28 1.73 -21.19
CA ARG A 39 -9.59 0.33 -20.84
C ARG A 39 -9.54 0.08 -19.34
N MET A 40 -8.54 0.64 -18.65
CA MET A 40 -8.41 0.53 -17.21
C MET A 40 -9.62 1.19 -16.52
N GLN A 41 -10.00 2.40 -16.94
CA GLN A 41 -11.16 3.10 -16.39
C GLN A 41 -12.45 2.33 -16.62
N ALA A 42 -12.65 1.77 -17.83
CA ALA A 42 -13.82 0.94 -18.12
C ALA A 42 -13.88 -0.31 -17.23
N ALA A 43 -12.75 -0.99 -17.01
CA ALA A 43 -12.67 -2.17 -16.15
C ALA A 43 -12.88 -1.86 -14.67
N LEU A 44 -12.59 -0.64 -14.22
CA LEU A 44 -12.64 -0.19 -12.83
C LEU A 44 -13.79 0.82 -12.57
N ASN A 45 -14.91 0.67 -13.28
CA ASN A 45 -16.12 1.48 -13.11
C ASN A 45 -15.89 3.01 -13.18
N GLY A 46 -15.00 3.45 -14.06
CA GLY A 46 -14.68 4.86 -14.27
C GLY A 46 -13.69 5.45 -13.25
N ALA A 47 -13.05 4.63 -12.43
CA ALA A 47 -12.08 5.09 -11.45
C ALA A 47 -10.94 5.87 -12.12
N ARG A 48 -10.60 7.03 -11.56
CA ARG A 48 -9.54 7.90 -12.08
C ARG A 48 -8.27 7.71 -11.26
N PRO A 49 -7.10 7.56 -11.90
CA PRO A 49 -5.86 7.51 -11.17
C PRO A 49 -5.53 8.85 -10.51
N GLU A 50 -4.92 8.80 -9.34
CA GLU A 50 -4.40 9.96 -8.60
C GLU A 50 -3.13 10.52 -9.27
N SER A 51 -2.32 9.62 -9.83
CA SER A 51 -1.15 9.98 -10.63
C SER A 51 -0.78 8.90 -11.64
N VAL A 52 -0.13 9.34 -12.72
CA VAL A 52 0.46 8.49 -13.75
C VAL A 52 1.87 9.00 -14.00
N ALA A 53 2.86 8.11 -14.01
CA ALA A 53 4.26 8.44 -14.24
C ALA A 53 4.93 7.39 -15.12
N SER A 54 5.97 7.78 -15.87
CA SER A 54 6.83 6.84 -16.58
C SER A 54 7.65 6.01 -15.60
N THR A 55 7.97 4.76 -15.98
CA THR A 55 8.94 3.93 -15.29
C THR A 55 10.25 3.85 -16.09
N PRO A 56 11.32 3.31 -15.50
CA PRO A 56 12.54 2.99 -16.26
C PRO A 56 12.34 1.97 -17.39
N ILE A 57 11.23 1.23 -17.38
CA ILE A 57 10.90 0.25 -18.43
C ILE A 57 10.10 0.97 -19.53
N PRO A 58 10.60 1.03 -20.77
CA PRO A 58 9.88 1.63 -21.88
C PRO A 58 8.50 0.99 -22.08
N GLY A 59 7.47 1.82 -22.24
CA GLY A 59 6.09 1.36 -22.44
C GLY A 59 5.37 0.84 -21.19
N LEU A 60 5.99 0.93 -20.03
CA LEU A 60 5.35 0.63 -18.73
C LEU A 60 5.22 1.91 -17.90
N TYR A 61 4.02 2.17 -17.39
CA TYR A 61 3.71 3.35 -16.60
C TYR A 61 3.30 2.96 -15.18
N GLU A 62 3.77 3.72 -14.21
CA GLU A 62 3.28 3.66 -12.84
C GLU A 62 1.95 4.40 -12.74
N VAL A 63 0.96 3.77 -12.15
CA VAL A 63 -0.38 4.32 -11.91
C VAL A 63 -0.70 4.20 -10.43
N VAL A 64 -1.07 5.31 -9.80
CA VAL A 64 -1.58 5.30 -8.42
C VAL A 64 -3.10 5.38 -8.47
N LEU A 65 -3.75 4.40 -7.88
CA LEU A 65 -5.21 4.29 -7.84
C LEU A 65 -5.67 3.80 -6.47
N GLY A 66 -6.49 4.59 -5.77
CA GLY A 66 -6.95 4.25 -4.42
C GLY A 66 -5.80 4.04 -3.42
N GLY A 67 -4.72 4.82 -3.55
CA GLY A 67 -3.52 4.68 -2.73
C GLY A 67 -2.63 3.47 -3.09
N GLN A 68 -3.02 2.67 -4.10
CA GLN A 68 -2.25 1.51 -4.56
C GLN A 68 -1.39 1.87 -5.76
N VAL A 69 -0.18 1.32 -5.81
CA VAL A 69 0.72 1.44 -6.95
C VAL A 69 0.52 0.23 -7.86
N LEU A 70 0.15 0.50 -9.11
CA LEU A 70 -0.06 -0.45 -10.20
C LEU A 70 0.83 -0.05 -11.36
N TYR A 71 1.02 -0.96 -12.31
CA TYR A 71 1.71 -0.67 -13.57
C TYR A 71 0.79 -0.95 -14.74
N LEU A 72 0.80 -0.08 -15.74
CA LEU A 72 -0.04 -0.15 -16.92
C LEU A 72 0.83 -0.10 -18.19
N SER A 73 0.55 -0.97 -19.15
CA SER A 73 1.17 -0.87 -20.48
C SER A 73 0.72 0.39 -21.22
N ALA A 74 1.56 0.91 -22.13
CA ALA A 74 1.28 2.11 -22.92
C ALA A 74 -0.06 2.04 -23.68
N ASP A 75 -0.39 0.86 -24.21
CA ASP A 75 -1.65 0.59 -24.93
C ASP A 75 -2.87 0.37 -24.02
N GLY A 76 -2.70 0.47 -22.69
CA GLY A 76 -3.75 0.32 -21.70
C GLY A 76 -4.31 -1.10 -21.57
N ARG A 77 -3.67 -2.11 -22.20
CA ARG A 77 -4.22 -3.49 -22.22
C ARG A 77 -3.87 -4.31 -21.00
N PHE A 78 -2.71 -4.08 -20.41
CA PHE A 78 -2.18 -4.93 -19.34
C PHE A 78 -1.94 -4.13 -18.08
N VAL A 79 -2.47 -4.62 -16.96
CA VAL A 79 -2.20 -4.13 -15.62
C VAL A 79 -1.33 -5.15 -14.90
N VAL A 80 -0.23 -4.70 -14.31
CA VAL A 80 0.65 -5.52 -13.48
C VAL A 80 0.53 -5.04 -12.04
N GLN A 81 0.24 -5.95 -11.12
CA GLN A 81 0.30 -5.74 -9.68
C GLN A 81 1.52 -6.47 -9.13
N GLY A 82 2.41 -5.74 -8.47
CA GLY A 82 3.64 -6.34 -7.96
C GLY A 82 4.66 -5.27 -7.56
N GLU A 83 5.91 -5.69 -7.55
CA GLU A 83 7.04 -4.84 -7.23
C GLU A 83 7.95 -4.68 -8.43
N LEU A 84 8.37 -3.46 -8.68
CA LEU A 84 9.41 -3.11 -9.65
C LEU A 84 10.72 -2.93 -8.88
N ILE A 85 11.65 -3.85 -9.10
CA ILE A 85 12.95 -3.85 -8.44
C ILE A 85 14.03 -3.63 -9.50
N ASP A 86 14.85 -2.63 -9.30
CA ASP A 86 16.07 -2.42 -10.05
C ASP A 86 17.14 -3.40 -9.55
N LEU A 87 17.56 -4.33 -10.41
CA LEU A 87 18.51 -5.38 -10.02
C LEU A 87 19.95 -4.87 -9.91
N ASP A 88 20.30 -3.79 -10.57
CA ASP A 88 21.63 -3.19 -10.52
C ASP A 88 21.84 -2.47 -9.18
N THR A 89 20.86 -1.67 -8.78
CA THR A 89 20.88 -0.90 -7.53
C THR A 89 20.25 -1.65 -6.34
N ARG A 90 19.53 -2.74 -6.60
CA ARG A 90 18.67 -3.47 -5.65
C ARG A 90 17.56 -2.61 -5.03
N ALA A 91 17.23 -1.48 -5.63
CA ALA A 91 16.20 -0.60 -5.16
C ALA A 91 14.81 -1.14 -5.53
N ASN A 92 13.92 -1.22 -4.54
CA ASN A 92 12.51 -1.48 -4.77
C ASN A 92 11.79 -0.15 -5.05
N LEU A 93 11.57 0.14 -6.33
CA LEU A 93 10.96 1.40 -6.78
C LEU A 93 9.51 1.51 -6.34
N THR A 94 8.78 0.39 -6.32
CA THR A 94 7.40 0.34 -5.85
C THR A 94 7.28 0.66 -4.37
N ASP A 95 8.16 0.10 -3.54
CA ASP A 95 8.14 0.36 -2.10
C ASP A 95 8.54 1.80 -1.77
N ALA A 96 9.54 2.33 -2.47
CA ALA A 96 9.91 3.74 -2.36
C ALA A 96 8.71 4.66 -2.69
N ARG A 97 7.96 4.33 -3.74
CA ARG A 97 6.76 5.09 -4.13
C ARG A 97 5.65 4.97 -3.09
N ARG A 98 5.37 3.76 -2.62
CA ARG A 98 4.39 3.52 -1.54
C ARG A 98 4.78 4.29 -0.27
N GLY A 99 6.07 4.30 0.08
CA GLY A 99 6.60 5.07 1.21
C GLY A 99 6.33 6.56 1.07
N ALA A 100 6.58 7.14 -0.11
CA ALA A 100 6.32 8.55 -0.40
C ALA A 100 4.82 8.89 -0.32
N LEU A 101 3.94 8.03 -0.83
CA LEU A 101 2.49 8.20 -0.75
C LEU A 101 2.00 8.15 0.71
N ARG A 102 2.49 7.18 1.49
CA ARG A 102 2.18 7.07 2.93
C ARG A 102 2.64 8.31 3.69
N GLY A 103 3.88 8.76 3.45
CA GLY A 103 4.41 9.98 4.07
C GLY A 103 3.52 11.19 3.78
N LYS A 104 3.16 11.41 2.52
CA LYS A 104 2.28 12.51 2.11
C LYS A 104 0.90 12.43 2.80
N ALA A 105 0.30 11.25 2.86
CA ALA A 105 -1.01 11.06 3.49
C ALA A 105 -0.96 11.29 5.01
N VAL A 106 0.12 10.86 5.67
CA VAL A 106 0.34 11.08 7.10
C VAL A 106 0.56 12.57 7.42
N GLU A 107 1.36 13.27 6.62
CA GLU A 107 1.58 14.71 6.82
C GLU A 107 0.31 15.54 6.58
N ALA A 108 -0.58 15.08 5.73
CA ALA A 108 -1.87 15.75 5.49
C ALA A 108 -2.83 15.70 6.70
N VAL A 109 -2.61 14.80 7.66
CA VAL A 109 -3.45 14.72 8.88
C VAL A 109 -3.27 15.96 9.77
N GLY A 110 -2.09 16.54 9.82
CA GLY A 110 -1.79 17.64 10.73
C GLY A 110 -1.49 17.19 12.17
N GLU A 111 -0.62 17.92 12.86
CA GLU A 111 -0.19 17.58 14.22
C GLU A 111 -1.28 17.83 15.28
N ASP A 112 -2.23 18.71 15.01
CA ASP A 112 -3.38 19.01 15.88
C ASP A 112 -4.32 17.79 16.04
N GLN A 113 -4.29 16.87 15.09
CA GLN A 113 -5.02 15.60 15.10
C GLN A 113 -4.22 14.42 15.67
N MET A 114 -3.04 14.66 16.25
CA MET A 114 -2.15 13.63 16.76
C MET A 114 -1.94 13.73 18.26
N VAL A 115 -1.53 12.62 18.91
CA VAL A 115 -0.99 12.67 20.27
C VAL A 115 0.53 12.67 20.15
N ILE A 116 1.17 13.74 20.63
CA ILE A 116 2.58 14.03 20.36
C ILE A 116 3.40 13.98 21.62
N PHE A 117 4.45 13.17 21.61
CA PHE A 117 5.48 13.12 22.62
C PHE A 117 6.77 13.70 22.03
N ALA A 118 7.18 14.85 22.52
CA ALA A 118 8.37 15.57 22.03
C ALA A 118 9.42 15.69 23.13
N PRO A 119 10.72 15.66 22.78
CA PRO A 119 11.79 15.96 23.73
C PRO A 119 11.74 17.42 24.18
N GLU A 120 12.26 17.71 25.38
CA GLU A 120 12.42 19.10 25.86
C GLU A 120 13.48 19.89 25.07
N GLY A 121 14.43 19.15 24.46
CA GLY A 121 15.50 19.72 23.64
C GLY A 121 15.15 19.78 22.15
N PRO A 122 16.14 20.07 21.28
CA PRO A 122 15.92 20.15 19.84
C PRO A 122 15.43 18.83 19.26
N VAL A 123 14.39 18.90 18.41
CA VAL A 123 13.92 17.76 17.63
C VAL A 123 14.85 17.52 16.45
N LYS A 124 15.53 16.36 16.44
CA LYS A 124 16.40 15.93 15.33
C LYS A 124 15.64 15.10 14.31
N HIS A 125 14.70 14.25 14.79
CA HIS A 125 13.91 13.34 13.97
C HIS A 125 12.46 13.30 14.45
N THR A 126 11.54 13.07 13.53
CA THR A 126 10.12 12.84 13.83
C THR A 126 9.71 11.48 13.31
N VAL A 127 9.06 10.68 14.15
CA VAL A 127 8.51 9.37 13.80
C VAL A 127 7.01 9.37 14.04
N THR A 128 6.24 9.04 13.02
CA THR A 128 4.79 8.86 13.14
C THR A 128 4.45 7.38 13.27
N VAL A 129 3.66 7.03 14.26
CA VAL A 129 3.34 5.64 14.63
C VAL A 129 1.83 5.48 14.66
N PHE A 130 1.31 4.58 13.82
CA PHE A 130 -0.05 4.07 14.00
C PHE A 130 -0.07 3.15 15.21
N THR A 131 -0.89 3.48 16.22
CA THR A 131 -0.84 2.83 17.52
C THR A 131 -2.17 2.29 17.97
N ASP A 132 -2.11 1.12 18.62
CA ASP A 132 -3.21 0.51 19.36
C ASP A 132 -2.86 0.51 20.86
N ILE A 133 -3.80 0.95 21.71
CA ILE A 133 -3.59 1.03 23.16
C ILE A 133 -3.36 -0.35 23.77
N ASP A 134 -4.04 -1.37 23.28
CA ASP A 134 -3.97 -2.73 23.83
C ASP A 134 -2.89 -3.61 23.18
N CYS A 135 -2.15 -3.08 22.20
CA CYS A 135 -1.05 -3.78 21.56
C CYS A 135 0.19 -3.83 22.46
N GLY A 136 0.67 -5.05 22.78
CA GLY A 136 1.84 -5.26 23.64
C GLY A 136 3.14 -4.63 23.07
N TYR A 137 3.34 -4.69 21.74
CA TYR A 137 4.49 -4.05 21.09
C TYR A 137 4.41 -2.53 21.16
N CYS A 138 3.21 -1.95 20.95
CA CYS A 138 2.99 -0.52 21.08
C CYS A 138 3.23 -0.03 22.52
N ARG A 139 2.81 -0.82 23.52
CA ARG A 139 3.09 -0.53 24.94
C ARG A 139 4.58 -0.58 25.24
N ARG A 140 5.29 -1.60 24.72
CA ARG A 140 6.75 -1.72 24.88
C ARG A 140 7.49 -0.54 24.26
N MET A 141 7.13 -0.18 23.04
CA MET A 141 7.69 0.99 22.37
C MET A 141 7.44 2.27 23.17
N HIS A 142 6.22 2.47 23.65
CA HIS A 142 5.84 3.65 24.44
C HIS A 142 6.64 3.73 25.75
N GLY A 143 6.92 2.60 26.41
CA GLY A 143 7.75 2.54 27.62
C GLY A 143 9.20 2.99 27.39
N GLN A 144 9.66 3.07 26.15
CA GLN A 144 10.99 3.55 25.79
C GLN A 144 11.02 5.05 25.45
N MET A 145 9.94 5.79 25.66
CA MET A 145 9.81 7.20 25.31
C MET A 145 11.00 8.06 25.78
N PRO A 146 11.51 7.90 27.04
CA PRO A 146 12.66 8.67 27.49
C PRO A 146 13.92 8.45 26.65
N ALA A 147 14.15 7.22 26.17
CA ALA A 147 15.29 6.92 25.32
C ALA A 147 15.16 7.58 23.93
N TYR A 148 13.96 7.58 23.34
CA TYR A 148 13.72 8.31 22.09
C TYR A 148 13.96 9.82 22.26
N HIS A 149 13.49 10.40 23.35
CA HIS A 149 13.66 11.81 23.63
C HIS A 149 15.14 12.19 23.84
N GLN A 150 15.95 11.34 24.49
CA GLN A 150 17.38 11.56 24.64
C GLN A 150 18.11 11.66 23.30
N GLU A 151 17.64 10.90 22.29
CA GLU A 151 18.15 10.96 20.92
C GLU A 151 17.56 12.12 20.10
N GLY A 152 16.68 12.93 20.67
CA GLY A 152 15.98 14.03 19.97
C GLY A 152 14.90 13.57 19.03
N ILE A 153 14.28 12.42 19.30
CA ILE A 153 13.22 11.86 18.46
C ILE A 153 11.86 12.28 19.02
N LYS A 154 11.07 12.98 18.20
CA LYS A 154 9.66 13.29 18.44
C LYS A 154 8.80 12.12 17.95
N ILE A 155 7.90 11.61 18.79
CA ILE A 155 6.92 10.57 18.42
C ILE A 155 5.54 11.21 18.24
N ARG A 156 4.93 10.99 17.08
CA ARG A 156 3.54 11.37 16.77
C ARG A 156 2.70 10.11 16.66
N TYR A 157 1.62 10.01 17.42
CA TYR A 157 0.71 8.89 17.38
C TYR A 157 -0.53 9.20 16.54
N LEU A 158 -0.86 8.26 15.64
CA LEU A 158 -2.12 8.12 14.95
C LEU A 158 -2.82 6.86 15.45
N TRP A 159 -4.15 6.91 15.53
CA TRP A 159 -4.94 5.82 16.09
C TRP A 159 -5.11 4.67 15.09
N PHE A 160 -4.82 3.46 15.54
CA PHE A 160 -5.09 2.22 14.82
C PHE A 160 -5.50 1.09 15.77
N PRO A 161 -6.71 1.16 16.37
CA PRO A 161 -7.26 0.06 17.16
C PRO A 161 -7.52 -1.15 16.24
N ARG A 162 -6.66 -2.16 16.29
CA ARG A 162 -6.58 -3.26 15.30
C ARG A 162 -7.86 -4.10 15.18
N GLU A 163 -8.62 -4.21 16.27
CA GLU A 163 -9.91 -4.91 16.28
C GLU A 163 -11.05 -4.06 15.68
N GLY A 164 -10.77 -2.84 15.23
CA GLY A 164 -11.70 -1.96 14.54
C GLY A 164 -12.69 -1.23 15.41
N ALA A 165 -13.66 -0.60 14.75
CA ALA A 165 -14.73 0.15 15.37
C ALA A 165 -15.57 -0.76 16.30
N GLY A 166 -15.94 -0.24 17.47
CA GLY A 166 -16.70 -0.98 18.48
C GLY A 166 -15.85 -1.82 19.43
N SER A 167 -14.55 -1.98 19.22
CA SER A 167 -13.66 -2.69 20.11
C SER A 167 -13.36 -1.92 21.41
N ALA A 168 -12.90 -2.63 22.44
CA ALA A 168 -12.46 -2.02 23.68
C ALA A 168 -11.31 -1.03 23.46
N SER A 169 -10.35 -1.38 22.61
CA SER A 169 -9.22 -0.53 22.22
C SER A 169 -9.70 0.74 21.51
N PHE A 170 -10.71 0.64 20.64
CA PHE A 170 -11.31 1.79 19.97
C PHE A 170 -11.94 2.77 20.99
N ALA A 171 -12.74 2.25 21.92
CA ALA A 171 -13.37 3.06 22.96
C ALA A 171 -12.34 3.73 23.88
N LYS A 172 -11.26 3.01 24.27
CA LYS A 172 -10.15 3.57 25.04
C LYS A 172 -9.42 4.67 24.27
N SER A 173 -9.21 4.51 22.95
CA SER A 173 -8.58 5.52 22.11
C SER A 173 -9.36 6.84 22.11
N ILE A 174 -10.69 6.76 22.00
CA ILE A 174 -11.57 7.93 22.16
C ILE A 174 -11.45 8.53 23.56
N GLY A 175 -11.46 7.70 24.62
CA GLY A 175 -11.31 8.17 25.99
C GLY A 175 -10.01 8.95 26.23
N VAL A 176 -8.89 8.46 25.68
CA VAL A 176 -7.59 9.16 25.71
C VAL A 176 -7.66 10.47 24.96
N TRP A 177 -8.23 10.48 23.75
CA TRP A 177 -8.35 11.70 22.95
C TRP A 177 -9.19 12.78 23.64
N CYS A 178 -10.28 12.38 24.26
CA CYS A 178 -11.24 13.27 24.96
C CYS A 178 -10.82 13.63 26.40
N ALA A 179 -9.67 13.15 26.87
CA ALA A 179 -9.14 13.50 28.17
C ALA A 179 -8.67 14.98 28.22
N ALA A 180 -8.76 15.59 29.40
CA ALA A 180 -8.25 16.96 29.58
C ALA A 180 -6.72 17.03 29.37
N ASP A 181 -6.00 16.00 29.81
CA ASP A 181 -4.59 15.77 29.54
C ASP A 181 -4.45 14.48 28.73
N ARG A 182 -4.26 14.64 27.41
CA ARG A 182 -4.08 13.52 26.47
C ARG A 182 -2.80 12.75 26.69
N LEU A 183 -1.72 13.45 27.10
CA LEU A 183 -0.42 12.81 27.30
C LEU A 183 -0.43 11.93 28.54
N ASP A 184 -0.98 12.42 29.67
CA ASP A 184 -1.16 11.60 30.86
C ASP A 184 -2.09 10.41 30.58
N ALA A 185 -3.24 10.67 29.95
CA ALA A 185 -4.18 9.62 29.59
C ALA A 185 -3.54 8.54 28.69
N MET A 186 -2.71 8.93 27.71
CA MET A 186 -1.97 7.99 26.87
C MET A 186 -0.95 7.20 27.67
N ASN A 187 -0.18 7.84 28.54
CA ASN A 187 0.78 7.17 29.41
C ASN A 187 0.09 6.11 30.28
N ARG A 188 -1.02 6.46 30.91
CA ARG A 188 -1.80 5.54 31.76
C ARG A 188 -2.37 4.37 30.94
N ALA A 189 -2.98 4.66 29.79
CA ALA A 189 -3.52 3.65 28.90
C ALA A 189 -2.45 2.65 28.44
N LYS A 190 -1.26 3.14 28.10
CA LYS A 190 -0.13 2.29 27.68
C LYS A 190 0.44 1.45 28.82
N ARG A 191 0.30 1.87 30.07
CA ARG A 191 0.58 1.02 31.25
C ARG A 191 -0.51 0.00 31.55
N GLY A 192 -1.64 0.05 30.84
CA GLY A 192 -2.78 -0.87 31.04
C GLY A 192 -3.76 -0.42 32.11
N GLU A 193 -3.67 0.82 32.55
CA GLU A 193 -4.63 1.41 33.50
C GLU A 193 -5.97 1.67 32.80
N GLU A 194 -7.04 1.66 33.60
CA GLU A 194 -8.36 2.00 33.09
C GLU A 194 -8.43 3.49 32.69
N ILE A 195 -9.05 3.75 31.55
CA ILE A 195 -9.30 5.07 31.03
C ILE A 195 -10.79 5.34 31.08
N GLU A 196 -11.14 6.50 31.63
CA GLU A 196 -12.52 6.96 31.67
C GLU A 196 -13.12 6.99 30.26
N ARG A 197 -14.31 6.42 30.12
CA ARG A 197 -15.06 6.47 28.86
C ARG A 197 -15.60 7.86 28.64
N LYS A 198 -15.02 8.56 27.69
CA LYS A 198 -15.45 9.90 27.25
C LYS A 198 -15.76 9.88 25.76
N THR A 199 -16.62 10.79 25.35
CA THR A 199 -16.96 11.02 23.95
C THR A 199 -16.85 12.51 23.67
N CYS A 200 -16.24 12.84 22.54
CA CYS A 200 -16.12 14.18 22.00
C CYS A 200 -15.91 14.05 20.48
N ASP A 201 -15.79 15.17 19.80
CA ASP A 201 -15.27 15.15 18.42
C ASP A 201 -13.83 14.63 18.41
N ASN A 202 -13.57 13.57 17.63
CA ASN A 202 -12.31 12.85 17.68
C ASN A 202 -11.92 12.24 16.33
N PRO A 203 -10.61 12.11 16.05
CA PRO A 203 -10.11 11.60 14.77
C PRO A 203 -9.94 10.07 14.71
N VAL A 204 -10.35 9.32 15.74
CA VAL A 204 -10.00 7.89 15.86
C VAL A 204 -10.49 7.07 14.67
N GLN A 205 -11.74 7.29 14.24
CA GLN A 205 -12.32 6.57 13.10
C GLN A 205 -11.61 6.94 11.79
N ALA A 206 -11.43 8.23 11.52
CA ALA A 206 -10.78 8.69 10.29
C ALA A 206 -9.32 8.20 10.17
N GLN A 207 -8.59 8.19 11.29
CA GLN A 207 -7.21 7.69 11.31
C GLN A 207 -7.13 6.17 11.19
N TYR A 208 -8.10 5.44 11.75
CA TYR A 208 -8.22 4.00 11.53
C TYR A 208 -8.45 3.67 10.05
N GLU A 209 -9.37 4.38 9.40
CA GLU A 209 -9.65 4.22 7.97
C GLU A 209 -8.43 4.59 7.11
N LEU A 210 -7.74 5.68 7.45
CA LEU A 210 -6.49 6.06 6.80
C LEU A 210 -5.44 4.94 6.91
N ALA A 211 -5.26 4.36 8.11
CA ALA A 211 -4.33 3.25 8.29
C ALA A 211 -4.66 2.06 7.38
N GLN A 212 -5.94 1.72 7.23
CA GLN A 212 -6.39 0.67 6.33
C GLN A 212 -6.09 1.01 4.86
N GLN A 213 -6.37 2.23 4.42
CA GLN A 213 -6.07 2.71 3.06
C GLN A 213 -4.56 2.66 2.76
N LEU A 214 -3.72 2.97 3.75
CA LEU A 214 -2.26 2.90 3.64
C LEU A 214 -1.70 1.47 3.74
N GLY A 215 -2.57 0.46 3.91
CA GLY A 215 -2.19 -0.94 4.01
C GLY A 215 -1.49 -1.30 5.34
N ILE A 216 -1.72 -0.52 6.39
CA ILE A 216 -1.24 -0.85 7.75
C ILE A 216 -2.05 -2.04 8.27
N ARG A 217 -1.37 -3.09 8.71
CA ARG A 217 -2.01 -4.34 9.16
C ARG A 217 -1.72 -4.73 10.60
N GLY A 218 -1.05 -3.91 11.36
CA GLY A 218 -0.74 -4.12 12.77
C GLY A 218 0.68 -4.53 13.05
#